data_5b56ae8ac028bfff71309fbec43b4d05
#
_entry.id   5b56ae8ac028bfff71309fbec43b4d05
#
_cell.length_a   1.000
_cell.length_b   1.000
_cell.length_c   1.000
_cell.angle_alpha   90.00
_cell.angle_beta   90.00
_cell.angle_gamma   90.00
#
_symmetry.space_group_name_H-M   'P 1'
#
loop_
_entity.id
_entity.type
_entity.pdbx_description
1 polymer ?
#
loop_
_entity_poly.entity_id
_entity_poly.type
_entity_poly.pdbx_seq_one_letter_code
_entity_poly.pdbx_strand_id
1 'polypeptide(L)'
;VTWLETVPDDLSELAELFKSISNEHRLKILFTLALKGPTSFSDLSDELNISGGKLNFHLRKLRDLGLVAATESGAYELTEMGRWIVARVSEFASKTVETAPLVDFRGLPYPSASVSEIARKLNCGKELSDVESFLERLFVKFSSIQREGVRGEMLVLLAEAMFCDREPSVIVIPRTLSVLAFKSLADEGCSHLKESILQDLTLSYAVEKISPVFKSYQSRGLIYVRDPARSIRGAQVVALAVPRGVKLGRILSRLIDVVSELVLVLEEPHTEELEMLYGLIPPGKVTLVVRELHEHEIPARGLGFVYQVREDLDLPRSVVNFANSAVPFILNRCESVPSLTLAEVPLPEPGGAYVLPLHVALSLPSLYAEMKSKGLNGYHFITLVAEETERVASNLRVPAVKRALKGLVDNAVELEPQLALVGFEASMLLHHRQLHTHRLLELAKRFWSTVIRGLPVKITAALADERVYLLSRAPGFNALSPFSLSSQRTLDELAMLEGTVQQLLRGGSVLAIKVKGYLTSPLLDRVANIVRGSGVLRVSFHLEFTRCSLCSAMSVGRSSICSTCLSSEVTQLIRPLGLYVPPQTVPPEVLAEYESRLTLS
;
A
#
# COMPACT_ATOMS: atom_id res chain seq x y z
N VAL A 1 -24.65 -25.44 6.86
CA VAL A 1 -23.49 -26.06 7.53
C VAL A 1 -22.29 -25.24 7.11
N THR A 2 -21.81 -24.43 8.01
CA THR A 2 -20.70 -23.50 7.79
C THR A 2 -19.37 -24.29 7.81
N TRP A 3 -18.64 -24.24 6.71
CA TRP A 3 -17.32 -24.86 6.52
C TRP A 3 -16.26 -24.41 7.56
N LEU A 4 -16.58 -23.41 8.38
CA LEU A 4 -15.69 -22.82 9.38
C LEU A 4 -15.61 -23.60 10.70
N GLU A 5 -16.52 -24.55 10.93
CA GLU A 5 -16.55 -25.33 12.17
C GLU A 5 -15.62 -26.55 12.16
N THR A 6 -14.98 -26.86 11.01
CA THR A 6 -14.09 -28.02 10.84
C THR A 6 -12.64 -27.68 10.53
N VAL A 7 -12.25 -26.42 10.65
CA VAL A 7 -10.83 -26.03 10.47
C VAL A 7 -10.10 -26.28 11.79
N PRO A 8 -9.05 -27.12 11.80
CA PRO A 8 -8.25 -27.35 13.00
C PRO A 8 -7.66 -26.03 13.52
N ASP A 9 -7.61 -25.86 14.83
CA ASP A 9 -7.00 -24.69 15.48
C ASP A 9 -5.51 -24.57 15.18
N ASP A 10 -4.84 -25.68 14.84
CA ASP A 10 -3.47 -25.73 14.37
C ASP A 10 -3.40 -26.14 12.89
N LEU A 11 -3.10 -25.17 12.04
CA LEU A 11 -2.93 -25.35 10.58
C LEU A 11 -1.50 -25.74 10.21
N SER A 12 -0.59 -25.94 11.14
CA SER A 12 0.82 -26.21 10.88
C SER A 12 1.01 -27.57 10.20
N GLU A 13 0.32 -28.60 10.67
CA GLU A 13 0.36 -29.95 10.06
C GLU A 13 -0.24 -29.94 8.64
N LEU A 14 -1.33 -29.21 8.45
CA LEU A 14 -1.95 -29.07 7.13
C LEU A 14 -1.04 -28.29 6.17
N ALA A 15 -0.36 -27.26 6.65
CA ALA A 15 0.59 -26.49 5.87
C ALA A 15 1.81 -27.33 5.45
N GLU A 16 2.34 -28.18 6.34
CA GLU A 16 3.43 -29.12 6.04
C GLU A 16 2.99 -30.20 5.04
N LEU A 17 1.76 -30.68 5.14
CA LEU A 17 1.18 -31.63 4.18
C LEU A 17 1.13 -30.99 2.77
N PHE A 18 0.56 -29.79 2.64
CA PHE A 18 0.48 -29.10 1.35
C PHE A 18 1.86 -28.75 0.77
N LYS A 19 2.80 -28.29 1.59
CA LYS A 19 4.18 -28.05 1.19
C LYS A 19 4.87 -29.33 0.68
N SER A 20 4.53 -30.43 1.25
CA SER A 20 5.09 -31.72 0.85
C SER A 20 4.46 -32.27 -0.43
N ILE A 21 3.18 -32.03 -0.68
CA ILE A 21 2.50 -32.47 -1.91
C ILE A 21 2.85 -31.54 -3.09
N SER A 22 3.22 -30.28 -2.88
CA SER A 22 3.49 -29.31 -3.95
C SER A 22 4.73 -29.61 -4.81
N ASN A 23 5.49 -30.65 -4.51
CA ASN A 23 6.68 -31.04 -5.28
C ASN A 23 6.31 -32.00 -6.43
N GLU A 24 6.72 -31.65 -7.65
CA GLU A 24 6.41 -32.43 -8.87
C GLU A 24 6.83 -33.91 -8.77
N HIS A 25 8.03 -34.20 -8.28
CA HIS A 25 8.49 -35.58 -8.14
C HIS A 25 7.65 -36.36 -7.14
N ARG A 26 7.20 -35.75 -6.04
CA ARG A 26 6.33 -36.42 -5.07
C ARG A 26 4.93 -36.65 -5.62
N LEU A 27 4.38 -35.73 -6.37
CA LEU A 27 3.13 -35.95 -7.08
C LEU A 27 3.27 -37.08 -8.09
N LYS A 28 4.33 -37.10 -8.90
CA LYS A 28 4.59 -38.19 -9.85
C LYS A 28 4.67 -39.55 -9.13
N ILE A 29 5.38 -39.66 -8.01
CA ILE A 29 5.44 -40.88 -7.20
C ILE A 29 4.05 -41.30 -6.74
N LEU A 30 3.25 -40.40 -6.16
CA LEU A 30 1.91 -40.69 -5.68
C LEU A 30 0.99 -41.17 -6.81
N PHE A 31 1.02 -40.50 -7.98
CA PHE A 31 0.22 -40.89 -9.14
C PHE A 31 0.66 -42.23 -9.75
N THR A 32 1.97 -42.49 -9.81
CA THR A 32 2.50 -43.78 -10.29
C THR A 32 2.05 -44.92 -9.39
N LEU A 33 2.13 -44.74 -8.06
CA LEU A 33 1.66 -45.74 -7.09
C LEU A 33 0.15 -45.94 -7.15
N ALA A 34 -0.62 -44.88 -7.46
CA ALA A 34 -2.06 -44.98 -7.63
C ALA A 34 -2.47 -45.76 -8.88
N LEU A 35 -1.71 -45.63 -9.97
CA LEU A 35 -1.99 -46.26 -11.24
C LEU A 35 -1.50 -47.73 -11.29
N LYS A 36 -0.32 -48.02 -10.74
CA LYS A 36 0.33 -49.32 -10.83
C LYS A 36 0.18 -50.20 -9.59
N GLY A 37 -0.27 -49.62 -8.48
CA GLY A 37 -0.29 -50.31 -7.19
C GLY A 37 1.10 -50.40 -6.56
N PRO A 38 1.33 -51.40 -5.68
CA PRO A 38 2.62 -51.59 -5.03
C PRO A 38 3.77 -51.74 -6.05
N THR A 39 4.79 -50.87 -5.97
CA THR A 39 5.86 -50.76 -6.97
C THR A 39 7.22 -50.78 -6.26
N SER A 40 8.20 -51.50 -6.83
CA SER A 40 9.54 -51.56 -6.27
C SER A 40 10.30 -50.24 -6.39
N PHE A 41 11.37 -50.07 -5.59
CA PHE A 41 12.22 -48.88 -5.66
C PHE A 41 12.88 -48.73 -7.04
N SER A 42 13.35 -49.84 -7.64
CA SER A 42 13.96 -49.82 -8.97
C SER A 42 12.96 -49.37 -10.03
N ASP A 43 11.76 -49.97 -10.03
CA ASP A 43 10.74 -49.66 -11.03
C ASP A 43 10.27 -48.17 -10.92
N LEU A 44 10.18 -47.66 -9.70
CA LEU A 44 9.89 -46.21 -9.49
C LEU A 44 11.01 -45.32 -10.01
N SER A 45 12.28 -45.71 -9.78
CA SER A 45 13.45 -44.97 -10.25
C SER A 45 13.48 -44.87 -11.77
N ASP A 46 13.27 -46.02 -12.42
CA ASP A 46 13.31 -46.17 -13.88
C ASP A 46 12.12 -45.44 -14.54
N GLU A 47 10.91 -45.65 -14.02
CA GLU A 47 9.68 -45.05 -14.55
C GLU A 47 9.70 -43.52 -14.47
N LEU A 48 10.18 -42.98 -13.35
CA LEU A 48 10.16 -41.53 -13.12
C LEU A 48 11.44 -40.84 -13.59
N ASN A 49 12.42 -41.60 -14.05
CA ASN A 49 13.75 -41.13 -14.44
C ASN A 49 14.39 -40.25 -13.34
N ILE A 50 14.30 -40.73 -12.10
CA ILE A 50 14.82 -40.03 -10.93
C ILE A 50 15.97 -40.83 -10.34
N SER A 51 17.11 -40.18 -10.06
CA SER A 51 18.24 -40.87 -9.42
C SER A 51 17.85 -41.42 -8.04
N GLY A 52 18.43 -42.62 -7.70
CA GLY A 52 18.08 -43.31 -6.46
C GLY A 52 18.19 -42.47 -5.20
N GLY A 53 19.18 -41.57 -5.10
CA GLY A 53 19.32 -40.67 -3.97
C GLY A 53 18.16 -39.67 -3.84
N LYS A 54 17.73 -39.09 -4.98
CA LYS A 54 16.57 -38.20 -5.01
C LYS A 54 15.27 -38.92 -4.72
N LEU A 55 15.09 -40.11 -5.33
CA LEU A 55 13.90 -40.92 -5.09
C LEU A 55 13.77 -41.30 -3.62
N ASN A 56 14.86 -41.75 -3.00
CA ASN A 56 14.86 -42.07 -1.57
C ASN A 56 14.48 -40.88 -0.68
N PHE A 57 15.00 -39.71 -1.00
CA PHE A 57 14.62 -38.47 -0.30
C PHE A 57 13.12 -38.16 -0.40
N HIS A 58 12.54 -38.28 -1.60
CA HIS A 58 11.11 -38.03 -1.82
C HIS A 58 10.23 -39.10 -1.17
N LEU A 59 10.58 -40.36 -1.28
CA LEU A 59 9.86 -41.48 -0.64
C LEU A 59 9.89 -41.35 0.89
N ARG A 60 11.05 -41.01 1.46
CA ARG A 60 11.16 -40.78 2.91
C ARG A 60 10.20 -39.66 3.36
N LYS A 61 10.17 -38.53 2.64
CA LYS A 61 9.25 -37.40 2.96
C LYS A 61 7.79 -37.82 2.85
N LEU A 62 7.40 -38.61 1.85
CA LEU A 62 6.04 -39.11 1.69
C LEU A 62 5.66 -40.13 2.78
N ARG A 63 6.62 -40.93 3.25
CA ARG A 63 6.43 -41.84 4.39
C ARG A 63 6.31 -41.13 5.71
N ASP A 64 7.15 -40.13 5.96
CA ASP A 64 7.09 -39.28 7.17
C ASP A 64 5.72 -38.59 7.32
N LEU A 65 5.04 -38.34 6.21
CA LEU A 65 3.68 -37.77 6.16
C LEU A 65 2.57 -38.84 6.14
N GLY A 66 2.91 -40.12 6.20
CA GLY A 66 1.93 -41.18 6.18
C GLY A 66 1.19 -41.34 4.84
N LEU A 67 1.72 -40.83 3.71
CA LEU A 67 1.08 -40.94 2.39
C LEU A 67 1.50 -42.21 1.62
N VAL A 68 2.67 -42.73 1.89
CA VAL A 68 3.24 -43.93 1.30
C VAL A 68 3.74 -44.85 2.40
N ALA A 69 3.54 -46.14 2.24
CA ALA A 69 4.08 -47.20 3.11
C ALA A 69 4.96 -48.16 2.32
N ALA A 70 5.88 -48.81 3.01
CA ALA A 70 6.61 -49.95 2.44
C ALA A 70 5.83 -51.24 2.79
N THR A 71 5.66 -52.11 1.79
CA THR A 71 5.06 -53.44 1.96
C THR A 71 6.07 -54.43 2.57
N GLU A 72 5.62 -55.60 3.02
CA GLU A 72 6.48 -56.68 3.50
C GLU A 72 7.46 -57.19 2.42
N SER A 73 7.09 -57.04 1.15
CA SER A 73 7.96 -57.40 0.02
C SER A 73 8.99 -56.34 -0.35
N GLY A 74 9.03 -55.21 0.37
CA GLY A 74 9.94 -54.08 0.11
C GLY A 74 9.49 -53.16 -1.03
N ALA A 75 8.28 -53.34 -1.59
CA ALA A 75 7.67 -52.41 -2.53
C ALA A 75 7.04 -51.24 -1.76
N TYR A 76 6.73 -50.15 -2.47
CA TYR A 76 6.04 -48.96 -1.93
C TYR A 76 4.60 -48.95 -2.41
N GLU A 77 3.68 -48.58 -1.52
CA GLU A 77 2.25 -48.43 -1.84
C GLU A 77 1.65 -47.19 -1.19
N LEU A 78 0.51 -46.73 -1.71
CA LEU A 78 -0.25 -45.64 -1.09
C LEU A 78 -0.95 -46.11 0.18
N THR A 79 -0.86 -45.32 1.25
CA THR A 79 -1.73 -45.49 2.41
C THR A 79 -3.16 -45.05 2.07
N GLU A 80 -4.11 -45.20 3.00
CA GLU A 80 -5.46 -44.68 2.85
C GLU A 80 -5.47 -43.15 2.66
N MET A 81 -4.69 -42.41 3.45
CA MET A 81 -4.48 -40.98 3.30
C MET A 81 -3.87 -40.63 1.93
N GLY A 82 -2.87 -41.38 1.47
CA GLY A 82 -2.26 -41.19 0.14
C GLY A 82 -3.28 -41.38 -0.99
N ARG A 83 -4.13 -42.42 -0.91
CA ARG A 83 -5.22 -42.64 -1.88
C ARG A 83 -6.25 -41.51 -1.87
N TRP A 84 -6.63 -41.05 -0.68
CA TRP A 84 -7.56 -39.92 -0.54
C TRP A 84 -6.99 -38.63 -1.17
N ILE A 85 -5.72 -38.30 -0.90
CA ILE A 85 -5.03 -37.14 -1.49
C ILE A 85 -4.99 -37.25 -3.03
N VAL A 86 -4.58 -38.41 -3.57
CA VAL A 86 -4.53 -38.60 -5.02
C VAL A 86 -5.89 -38.43 -5.65
N ALA A 87 -6.96 -38.97 -5.03
CA ALA A 87 -8.31 -38.82 -5.54
C ALA A 87 -8.73 -37.35 -5.61
N ARG A 88 -8.43 -36.53 -4.57
CA ARG A 88 -8.74 -35.10 -4.57
C ARG A 88 -7.92 -34.32 -5.59
N VAL A 89 -6.62 -34.62 -5.70
CA VAL A 89 -5.76 -33.99 -6.70
C VAL A 89 -6.21 -34.37 -8.11
N SER A 90 -6.61 -35.65 -8.36
CA SER A 90 -7.16 -36.10 -9.64
C SER A 90 -8.48 -35.39 -9.97
N GLU A 91 -9.34 -35.18 -9.01
CA GLU A 91 -10.59 -34.40 -9.19
C GLU A 91 -10.31 -32.96 -9.60
N PHE A 92 -9.24 -32.36 -9.08
CA PHE A 92 -8.78 -31.06 -9.54
C PHE A 92 -8.18 -31.10 -10.97
N ALA A 93 -7.45 -32.17 -11.30
CA ALA A 93 -6.79 -32.34 -12.60
C ALA A 93 -7.76 -32.77 -13.72
N SER A 94 -8.80 -33.54 -13.41
CA SER A 94 -9.77 -34.07 -14.38
C SER A 94 -10.86 -33.09 -14.77
N LYS A 95 -11.00 -31.98 -14.08
CA LYS A 95 -11.82 -30.88 -14.58
C LYS A 95 -11.08 -30.29 -15.77
N THR A 96 -11.42 -30.80 -16.95
CA THR A 96 -10.99 -30.32 -18.28
C THR A 96 -10.76 -28.84 -18.25
N VAL A 97 -9.55 -28.44 -18.60
CA VAL A 97 -9.14 -27.04 -18.75
C VAL A 97 -9.90 -26.51 -19.98
N GLU A 98 -11.16 -26.10 -19.77
CA GLU A 98 -11.73 -25.12 -20.67
C GLU A 98 -10.87 -23.88 -20.48
N THR A 99 -10.20 -23.46 -21.55
CA THR A 99 -9.34 -22.27 -21.52
C THR A 99 -10.20 -21.08 -21.12
N ALA A 100 -9.93 -20.53 -19.95
CA ALA A 100 -10.65 -19.35 -19.47
C ALA A 100 -10.51 -18.18 -20.45
N PRO A 101 -11.52 -17.36 -20.70
CA PRO A 101 -11.43 -16.24 -21.63
C PRO A 101 -10.39 -15.20 -21.15
N LEU A 102 -9.78 -14.51 -22.12
CA LEU A 102 -8.97 -13.32 -21.82
C LEU A 102 -9.90 -12.14 -21.46
N VAL A 103 -9.71 -11.58 -20.28
CA VAL A 103 -10.51 -10.48 -19.78
C VAL A 103 -9.62 -9.33 -19.29
N ASP A 104 -10.16 -8.11 -19.28
CA ASP A 104 -9.50 -6.96 -18.66
C ASP A 104 -9.67 -6.96 -17.12
N PHE A 105 -9.07 -5.99 -16.44
CA PHE A 105 -9.19 -5.86 -14.98
C PHE A 105 -10.63 -5.64 -14.48
N ARG A 106 -11.56 -5.26 -15.35
CA ARG A 106 -13.00 -5.12 -15.04
C ARG A 106 -13.80 -6.40 -15.26
N GLY A 107 -13.16 -7.44 -15.84
CA GLY A 107 -13.81 -8.69 -16.24
C GLY A 107 -14.52 -8.61 -17.60
N LEU A 108 -14.26 -7.55 -18.40
CA LEU A 108 -14.74 -7.42 -19.77
C LEU A 108 -13.74 -8.10 -20.73
N PRO A 109 -14.14 -8.47 -21.95
CA PRO A 109 -13.22 -9.02 -22.94
C PRO A 109 -11.98 -8.13 -23.11
N TYR A 110 -10.81 -8.73 -23.06
CA TYR A 110 -9.55 -7.99 -23.22
C TYR A 110 -9.42 -7.47 -24.65
N PRO A 111 -8.86 -6.26 -24.88
CA PRO A 111 -8.75 -5.67 -26.22
C PRO A 111 -7.94 -6.50 -27.23
N SER A 112 -7.10 -7.43 -26.77
CA SER A 112 -6.40 -8.39 -27.62
C SER A 112 -7.13 -9.73 -27.56
N ALA A 113 -7.55 -10.22 -28.70
CA ALA A 113 -8.35 -11.44 -28.82
C ALA A 113 -7.56 -12.72 -28.52
N SER A 114 -6.22 -12.65 -28.51
CA SER A 114 -5.35 -13.82 -28.29
C SER A 114 -4.04 -13.44 -27.59
N VAL A 115 -3.41 -14.47 -27.03
CA VAL A 115 -2.07 -14.37 -26.41
C VAL A 115 -1.03 -13.92 -27.44
N SER A 116 -1.12 -14.39 -28.69
CA SER A 116 -0.24 -13.99 -29.79
C SER A 116 -0.35 -12.51 -30.14
N GLU A 117 -1.52 -11.93 -30.00
CA GLU A 117 -1.72 -10.48 -30.20
C GLU A 117 -1.09 -9.67 -29.04
N ILE A 118 -1.16 -10.17 -27.82
CA ILE A 118 -0.46 -9.58 -26.67
C ILE A 118 1.06 -9.63 -26.91
N ALA A 119 1.59 -10.77 -27.34
CA ALA A 119 3.01 -10.93 -27.62
C ALA A 119 3.54 -9.92 -28.64
N ARG A 120 2.79 -9.74 -29.74
CA ARG A 120 3.14 -8.76 -30.80
C ARG A 120 3.16 -7.31 -30.28
N LYS A 121 2.25 -6.95 -29.39
CA LYS A 121 2.16 -5.59 -28.82
C LYS A 121 3.25 -5.30 -27.78
N LEU A 122 3.81 -6.34 -27.14
CA LEU A 122 4.80 -6.18 -26.07
C LEU A 122 6.15 -5.63 -26.54
N ASN A 123 6.55 -5.90 -27.79
CA ASN A 123 7.84 -5.43 -28.36
C ASN A 123 9.04 -5.57 -27.41
N CYS A 124 9.30 -6.79 -26.93
CA CYS A 124 10.32 -7.10 -25.93
C CYS A 124 11.76 -7.03 -26.44
N GLY A 125 12.00 -6.82 -27.73
CA GLY A 125 13.35 -7.00 -28.32
C GLY A 125 13.85 -8.46 -28.33
N LYS A 126 12.96 -9.43 -28.10
CA LYS A 126 13.18 -10.88 -28.16
C LYS A 126 12.46 -11.47 -29.37
N GLU A 127 12.81 -12.70 -29.76
CA GLU A 127 12.09 -13.41 -30.80
C GLU A 127 10.60 -13.57 -30.43
N LEU A 128 9.70 -13.25 -31.38
CA LEU A 128 8.25 -13.26 -31.13
C LEU A 128 7.76 -14.64 -30.68
N SER A 129 8.31 -15.72 -31.25
CA SER A 129 7.98 -17.11 -30.89
C SER A 129 8.27 -17.44 -29.42
N ASP A 130 9.35 -16.87 -28.86
CA ASP A 130 9.73 -17.08 -27.47
C ASP A 130 8.79 -16.34 -26.53
N VAL A 131 8.41 -15.10 -26.88
CA VAL A 131 7.42 -14.31 -26.14
C VAL A 131 6.06 -14.99 -26.14
N GLU A 132 5.61 -15.47 -27.30
CA GLU A 132 4.34 -16.21 -27.43
C GLU A 132 4.36 -17.48 -26.57
N SER A 133 5.40 -18.31 -26.70
CA SER A 133 5.54 -19.54 -25.91
C SER A 133 5.57 -19.29 -24.41
N PHE A 134 6.20 -18.19 -23.96
CA PHE A 134 6.19 -17.80 -22.57
C PHE A 134 4.79 -17.41 -22.10
N LEU A 135 4.11 -16.54 -22.84
CA LEU A 135 2.76 -16.08 -22.52
C LEU A 135 1.72 -17.22 -22.57
N GLU A 136 1.83 -18.14 -23.52
CA GLU A 136 0.94 -19.31 -23.61
C GLU A 136 1.08 -20.21 -22.37
N ARG A 137 2.31 -20.49 -21.93
CA ARG A 137 2.53 -21.24 -20.68
C ARG A 137 1.88 -20.56 -19.48
N LEU A 138 2.02 -19.24 -19.36
CA LEU A 138 1.38 -18.47 -18.31
C LEU A 138 -0.14 -18.51 -18.44
N PHE A 139 -0.67 -18.33 -19.65
CA PHE A 139 -2.11 -18.35 -19.90
C PHE A 139 -2.74 -19.69 -19.56
N VAL A 140 -2.16 -20.81 -19.99
CA VAL A 140 -2.63 -22.16 -19.64
C VAL A 140 -2.59 -22.38 -18.14
N LYS A 141 -1.50 -21.95 -17.48
CA LYS A 141 -1.33 -22.07 -16.05
C LYS A 141 -2.38 -21.26 -15.27
N PHE A 142 -2.66 -20.04 -15.70
CA PHE A 142 -3.68 -19.20 -15.06
C PHE A 142 -5.10 -19.63 -15.39
N SER A 143 -5.37 -20.12 -16.59
CA SER A 143 -6.67 -20.68 -16.97
C SER A 143 -7.09 -21.84 -16.07
N SER A 144 -6.14 -22.65 -15.63
CA SER A 144 -6.41 -23.74 -14.69
C SER A 144 -6.83 -23.29 -13.29
N ILE A 145 -6.48 -22.05 -12.92
CA ILE A 145 -6.70 -21.48 -11.58
C ILE A 145 -7.84 -20.46 -11.60
N GLN A 146 -7.98 -19.68 -12.68
CA GLN A 146 -8.91 -18.57 -12.83
C GLN A 146 -10.02 -18.89 -13.84
N ARG A 147 -11.07 -19.56 -13.40
CA ARG A 147 -12.19 -19.97 -14.28
C ARG A 147 -13.00 -18.79 -14.86
N GLU A 148 -13.01 -17.66 -14.18
CA GLU A 148 -13.76 -16.45 -14.60
C GLU A 148 -13.06 -15.68 -15.74
N GLY A 149 -11.83 -16.02 -16.05
CA GLY A 149 -11.04 -15.37 -17.10
C GLY A 149 -9.62 -15.00 -16.67
N VAL A 150 -8.66 -15.15 -17.57
CA VAL A 150 -7.27 -14.73 -17.38
C VAL A 150 -7.12 -13.28 -17.80
N ARG A 151 -6.51 -12.48 -16.96
CA ARG A 151 -6.37 -11.04 -17.22
C ARG A 151 -5.21 -10.77 -18.16
N GLY A 152 -5.53 -10.12 -19.28
CA GLY A 152 -4.55 -9.74 -20.27
C GLY A 152 -3.47 -8.82 -19.71
N GLU A 153 -3.85 -7.84 -18.88
CA GLU A 153 -2.89 -6.93 -18.22
C GLU A 153 -1.91 -7.67 -17.31
N MET A 154 -2.35 -8.74 -16.66
CA MET A 154 -1.46 -9.54 -15.82
C MET A 154 -0.43 -10.31 -16.66
N LEU A 155 -0.84 -10.85 -17.82
CA LEU A 155 0.08 -11.48 -18.74
C LEU A 155 1.12 -10.49 -19.27
N VAL A 156 0.69 -9.26 -19.62
CA VAL A 156 1.58 -8.18 -20.04
C VAL A 156 2.59 -7.85 -18.94
N LEU A 157 2.12 -7.59 -17.73
CA LEU A 157 2.93 -7.24 -16.58
C LEU A 157 3.99 -8.30 -16.27
N LEU A 158 3.59 -9.58 -16.26
CA LEU A 158 4.51 -10.67 -15.99
C LEU A 158 5.53 -10.86 -17.12
N ALA A 159 5.11 -10.71 -18.39
CA ALA A 159 6.03 -10.77 -19.50
C ALA A 159 7.05 -9.62 -19.47
N GLU A 160 6.62 -8.40 -19.19
CA GLU A 160 7.52 -7.26 -19.07
C GLU A 160 8.53 -7.43 -17.92
N ALA A 161 8.07 -7.85 -16.76
CA ALA A 161 8.92 -8.01 -15.57
C ALA A 161 9.86 -9.22 -15.64
N MET A 162 9.39 -10.35 -16.18
CA MET A 162 10.09 -11.62 -16.10
C MET A 162 10.84 -11.99 -17.38
N PHE A 163 10.31 -11.60 -18.52
CA PHE A 163 10.82 -12.03 -19.82
C PHE A 163 11.49 -10.90 -20.60
N CYS A 164 10.89 -9.71 -20.58
CA CYS A 164 11.42 -8.55 -21.28
C CYS A 164 12.47 -7.77 -20.45
N ASP A 165 12.65 -8.13 -19.18
CA ASP A 165 13.58 -7.49 -18.23
C ASP A 165 13.48 -5.95 -18.22
N ARG A 166 12.25 -5.44 -18.23
CA ARG A 166 11.98 -4.00 -18.18
C ARG A 166 10.94 -3.65 -17.12
N GLU A 167 10.89 -2.37 -16.74
CA GLU A 167 9.84 -1.86 -15.86
C GLU A 167 8.45 -2.12 -16.47
N PRO A 168 7.50 -2.69 -15.70
CA PRO A 168 6.16 -2.90 -16.19
C PRO A 168 5.51 -1.60 -16.63
N SER A 169 4.97 -1.59 -17.85
CA SER A 169 4.23 -0.44 -18.41
C SER A 169 2.83 -0.28 -17.83
N VAL A 170 2.32 -1.32 -17.16
CA VAL A 170 0.97 -1.37 -16.60
C VAL A 170 1.06 -1.72 -15.12
N ILE A 171 0.60 -0.83 -14.26
CA ILE A 171 0.38 -1.14 -12.85
C ILE A 171 -1.04 -1.71 -12.73
N VAL A 172 -1.13 -3.01 -12.51
CA VAL A 172 -2.42 -3.70 -12.32
C VAL A 172 -2.54 -4.05 -10.84
N ILE A 173 -3.68 -3.72 -10.24
CA ILE A 173 -4.09 -4.32 -8.97
C ILE A 173 -4.73 -5.67 -9.31
N PRO A 174 -4.02 -6.81 -9.14
CA PRO A 174 -4.53 -8.10 -9.60
C PRO A 174 -5.76 -8.50 -8.79
N ARG A 175 -6.84 -8.85 -9.46
CA ARG A 175 -8.08 -9.32 -8.81
C ARG A 175 -7.93 -10.69 -8.16
N THR A 176 -7.10 -11.57 -8.72
CA THR A 176 -7.13 -12.99 -8.35
C THR A 176 -5.82 -13.70 -8.73
N LEU A 177 -4.69 -13.31 -8.21
CA LEU A 177 -3.62 -14.29 -8.11
C LEU A 177 -3.82 -15.05 -6.79
N SER A 178 -4.20 -16.31 -6.88
CA SER A 178 -4.23 -17.14 -5.69
C SER A 178 -2.80 -17.30 -5.16
N VAL A 179 -2.65 -17.44 -3.86
CA VAL A 179 -1.35 -17.75 -3.22
C VAL A 179 -0.67 -18.95 -3.89
N LEU A 180 -1.45 -19.86 -4.45
CA LEU A 180 -0.95 -21.03 -5.20
C LEU A 180 -0.32 -20.66 -6.55
N ALA A 181 -0.94 -19.75 -7.32
CA ALA A 181 -0.36 -19.27 -8.57
C ALA A 181 0.94 -18.50 -8.32
N PHE A 182 0.98 -17.72 -7.25
CA PHE A 182 2.17 -17.00 -6.82
C PHE A 182 3.31 -17.97 -6.42
N LYS A 183 3.00 -18.98 -5.61
CA LYS A 183 3.96 -20.02 -5.21
C LYS A 183 4.53 -20.75 -6.41
N SER A 184 3.68 -21.09 -7.38
CA SER A 184 4.07 -21.75 -8.63
C SER A 184 5.01 -20.87 -9.49
N LEU A 185 4.82 -19.55 -9.51
CA LEU A 185 5.72 -18.62 -10.19
C LEU A 185 7.06 -18.47 -9.46
N ALA A 186 7.05 -18.45 -8.13
CA ALA A 186 8.26 -18.40 -7.30
C ALA A 186 9.10 -19.69 -7.43
N ASP A 187 8.45 -20.86 -7.55
CA ASP A 187 9.12 -22.15 -7.70
C ASP A 187 9.77 -22.33 -9.09
N GLU A 188 9.39 -21.56 -10.10
CA GLU A 188 9.99 -21.56 -11.45
C GLU A 188 11.29 -20.72 -11.56
N GLY A 189 11.86 -20.31 -10.44
CA GLY A 189 13.12 -19.57 -10.42
C GLY A 189 12.99 -18.09 -10.80
N CYS A 190 11.80 -17.53 -10.66
CA CYS A 190 11.52 -16.11 -10.88
C CYS A 190 12.11 -15.25 -9.74
N SER A 191 13.41 -15.29 -9.59
CA SER A 191 14.15 -14.45 -8.63
C SER A 191 14.05 -12.95 -8.95
N HIS A 192 13.45 -12.60 -10.08
CA HIS A 192 13.31 -11.22 -10.58
C HIS A 192 11.89 -10.65 -10.51
N LEU A 193 10.95 -11.32 -9.86
CA LEU A 193 9.67 -10.71 -9.55
C LEU A 193 9.94 -9.49 -8.67
N LYS A 194 9.77 -8.31 -9.23
CA LYS A 194 10.01 -7.07 -8.50
C LYS A 194 9.14 -7.04 -7.24
N GLU A 195 9.69 -6.55 -6.17
CA GLU A 195 9.04 -6.45 -4.86
C GLU A 195 7.66 -5.76 -4.95
N SER A 196 7.49 -4.84 -5.91
CA SER A 196 6.20 -4.18 -6.20
C SER A 196 5.10 -5.16 -6.63
N ILE A 197 5.40 -6.15 -7.48
CA ILE A 197 4.41 -7.17 -7.92
C ILE A 197 4.03 -8.07 -6.74
N LEU A 198 5.01 -8.47 -5.93
CA LEU A 198 4.79 -9.21 -4.69
C LEU A 198 3.86 -8.46 -3.74
N GLN A 199 4.11 -7.17 -3.56
CA GLN A 199 3.31 -6.31 -2.71
C GLN A 199 1.87 -6.20 -3.22
N ASP A 200 1.66 -6.06 -4.54
CA ASP A 200 0.32 -5.93 -5.13
C ASP A 200 -0.48 -7.22 -5.05
N LEU A 201 0.18 -8.38 -5.21
CA LEU A 201 -0.46 -9.68 -5.02
C LEU A 201 -0.86 -9.92 -3.55
N THR A 202 0.05 -9.61 -2.63
CA THR A 202 -0.20 -9.70 -1.21
C THR A 202 -1.32 -8.75 -0.79
N LEU A 203 -1.34 -7.54 -1.34
CA LEU A 203 -2.37 -6.53 -1.11
C LEU A 203 -3.74 -7.04 -1.57
N SER A 204 -3.85 -7.55 -2.79
CA SER A 204 -5.11 -8.06 -3.35
C SER A 204 -5.68 -9.21 -2.51
N TYR A 205 -4.82 -10.15 -2.10
CA TYR A 205 -5.22 -11.26 -1.23
C TYR A 205 -5.68 -10.77 0.16
N ALA A 206 -4.93 -9.85 0.76
CA ALA A 206 -5.27 -9.31 2.07
C ALA A 206 -6.60 -8.53 2.04
N VAL A 207 -6.88 -7.76 0.98
CA VAL A 207 -8.16 -7.07 0.81
C VAL A 207 -9.31 -8.06 0.70
N GLU A 208 -9.14 -9.16 -0.04
CA GLU A 208 -10.16 -10.22 -0.13
C GLU A 208 -10.45 -10.86 1.22
N LYS A 209 -9.42 -11.07 2.05
CA LYS A 209 -9.58 -11.60 3.41
C LYS A 209 -10.30 -10.64 4.36
N ILE A 210 -10.10 -9.33 4.17
CA ILE A 210 -10.80 -8.31 4.94
C ILE A 210 -12.27 -8.24 4.53
N SER A 211 -12.53 -8.09 3.22
CA SER A 211 -13.87 -7.98 2.67
C SER A 211 -13.90 -8.31 1.17
N PRO A 212 -14.70 -9.30 0.75
CA PRO A 212 -14.98 -9.54 -0.67
C PRO A 212 -15.62 -8.34 -1.37
N VAL A 213 -16.39 -7.52 -0.63
CA VAL A 213 -17.01 -6.29 -1.13
C VAL A 213 -15.92 -5.27 -1.46
N PHE A 214 -14.98 -5.06 -0.55
CA PHE A 214 -13.82 -4.18 -0.80
C PHE A 214 -12.98 -4.66 -1.97
N LYS A 215 -12.74 -5.96 -2.09
CA LYS A 215 -12.07 -6.52 -3.26
C LYS A 215 -12.78 -6.14 -4.56
N SER A 216 -14.11 -6.31 -4.60
CA SER A 216 -14.92 -5.91 -5.76
C SER A 216 -14.79 -4.43 -6.07
N TYR A 217 -14.84 -3.55 -5.08
CA TYR A 217 -14.74 -2.11 -5.28
C TYR A 217 -13.32 -1.67 -5.66
N GLN A 218 -12.31 -2.22 -5.00
CA GLN A 218 -10.89 -1.94 -5.30
C GLN A 218 -10.52 -2.37 -6.72
N SER A 219 -11.00 -3.52 -7.16
CA SER A 219 -10.75 -4.02 -8.51
C SER A 219 -11.40 -3.19 -9.62
N ARG A 220 -12.39 -2.37 -9.28
CA ARG A 220 -13.03 -1.39 -10.17
C ARG A 220 -12.37 -0.02 -10.08
N GLY A 221 -11.33 0.15 -9.26
CA GLY A 221 -10.66 1.42 -9.05
C GLY A 221 -11.48 2.44 -8.28
N LEU A 222 -12.47 1.98 -7.48
CA LEU A 222 -13.34 2.86 -6.69
C LEU A 222 -12.73 3.17 -5.33
N ILE A 223 -12.14 2.16 -4.69
CA ILE A 223 -11.54 2.30 -3.38
C ILE A 223 -10.10 1.78 -3.36
N TYR A 224 -9.35 2.22 -2.37
CA TYR A 224 -8.06 1.67 -1.99
C TYR A 224 -8.04 1.42 -0.48
N VAL A 225 -7.82 0.17 -0.09
CA VAL A 225 -7.61 -0.20 1.32
C VAL A 225 -6.13 -0.11 1.59
N ARG A 226 -5.74 0.80 2.47
CA ARG A 226 -4.35 0.98 2.84
C ARG A 226 -3.85 -0.18 3.69
N ASP A 227 -2.68 -0.73 3.37
CA ASP A 227 -1.98 -1.80 4.10
C ASP A 227 -2.91 -2.84 4.77
N PRO A 228 -3.73 -3.56 3.99
CA PRO A 228 -4.74 -4.46 4.55
C PRO A 228 -4.11 -5.64 5.31
N ALA A 229 -2.88 -6.01 5.00
CA ALA A 229 -2.19 -7.08 5.70
C ALA A 229 -1.89 -6.71 7.17
N ARG A 230 -1.54 -5.44 7.42
CA ARG A 230 -1.37 -4.92 8.79
C ARG A 230 -2.69 -4.78 9.51
N SER A 231 -3.75 -4.36 8.82
CA SER A 231 -5.10 -4.30 9.39
C SER A 231 -5.56 -5.67 9.92
N ILE A 232 -5.24 -6.76 9.22
CA ILE A 232 -5.57 -8.13 9.66
C ILE A 232 -4.79 -8.53 10.92
N ARG A 233 -3.50 -8.16 10.99
CA ARG A 233 -2.59 -8.63 12.05
C ARG A 233 -2.49 -7.69 13.24
N GLY A 234 -2.73 -6.41 13.04
CA GLY A 234 -2.49 -5.38 14.03
C GLY A 234 -3.40 -4.18 13.84
N ALA A 235 -2.80 -3.03 13.49
CA ALA A 235 -3.51 -1.81 13.18
C ALA A 235 -2.79 -1.03 12.07
N GLN A 236 -3.49 -0.10 11.43
CA GLN A 236 -2.86 0.77 10.45
C GLN A 236 -2.03 1.87 11.12
N VAL A 237 -2.59 2.53 12.12
CA VAL A 237 -1.86 3.58 12.84
C VAL A 237 -2.03 3.38 14.33
N VAL A 238 -0.93 3.54 15.06
CA VAL A 238 -0.94 3.68 16.52
C VAL A 238 -0.31 5.03 16.87
N ALA A 239 -1.04 5.84 17.62
CA ALA A 239 -0.51 7.07 18.21
C ALA A 239 -0.36 6.89 19.71
N LEU A 240 0.79 7.26 20.25
CA LEU A 240 1.00 7.23 21.69
C LEU A 240 1.85 8.42 22.16
N ALA A 241 1.56 8.92 23.35
CA ALA A 241 2.46 9.82 24.06
C ALA A 241 3.57 8.97 24.69
N VAL A 242 4.81 9.30 24.39
CA VAL A 242 5.97 8.55 24.91
C VAL A 242 6.07 8.80 26.42
N PRO A 243 5.90 7.77 27.27
CA PRO A 243 5.97 7.97 28.72
C PRO A 243 7.39 8.39 29.13
N ARG A 244 7.50 9.23 30.16
CA ARG A 244 8.79 9.65 30.71
C ARG A 244 9.64 8.47 31.14
N GLY A 245 10.91 8.50 30.78
CA GLY A 245 11.87 7.44 31.10
C GLY A 245 11.71 6.13 30.32
N VAL A 246 10.78 6.04 29.39
CA VAL A 246 10.66 4.90 28.47
C VAL A 246 11.52 5.14 27.24
N LYS A 247 12.45 4.23 26.95
CA LYS A 247 13.30 4.30 25.77
C LYS A 247 12.52 4.06 24.49
N LEU A 248 12.72 4.89 23.47
CA LEU A 248 12.09 4.77 22.14
C LEU A 248 12.34 3.40 21.52
N GLY A 249 13.55 2.85 21.66
CA GLY A 249 13.88 1.51 21.17
C GLY A 249 12.97 0.42 21.70
N ARG A 250 12.51 0.52 22.95
CA ARG A 250 11.55 -0.44 23.54
C ARG A 250 10.16 -0.32 22.91
N ILE A 251 9.73 0.89 22.56
CA ILE A 251 8.45 1.13 21.89
C ILE A 251 8.52 0.58 20.48
N LEU A 252 9.57 0.97 19.73
CA LEU A 252 9.78 0.55 18.35
C LEU A 252 9.86 -0.97 18.21
N SER A 253 10.66 -1.65 19.05
CA SER A 253 10.81 -3.11 18.99
C SER A 253 9.51 -3.88 19.20
N ARG A 254 8.51 -3.28 19.86
CA ARG A 254 7.20 -3.91 20.09
C ARG A 254 6.15 -3.58 19.04
N LEU A 255 6.22 -2.40 18.43
CA LEU A 255 5.13 -1.87 17.59
C LEU A 255 5.47 -1.83 16.10
N ILE A 256 6.73 -1.65 15.72
CA ILE A 256 7.13 -1.39 14.33
C ILE A 256 6.68 -2.50 13.35
N ASP A 257 6.58 -3.73 13.80
CA ASP A 257 6.18 -4.89 12.99
C ASP A 257 4.68 -5.17 13.02
N VAL A 258 3.95 -4.61 13.98
CA VAL A 258 2.50 -4.87 14.12
C VAL A 258 1.63 -3.72 13.61
N VAL A 259 2.22 -2.56 13.27
CA VAL A 259 1.49 -1.40 12.75
C VAL A 259 2.04 -0.95 11.40
N SER A 260 1.22 -0.28 10.60
CA SER A 260 1.69 0.34 9.36
C SER A 260 2.45 1.62 9.65
N GLU A 261 1.94 2.44 10.55
CA GLU A 261 2.54 3.69 11.01
C GLU A 261 2.43 3.86 12.51
N LEU A 262 3.46 4.47 13.07
CA LEU A 262 3.53 4.82 14.48
C LEU A 262 3.64 6.35 14.61
N VAL A 263 2.75 6.96 15.36
CA VAL A 263 2.76 8.38 15.70
C VAL A 263 3.21 8.51 17.16
N LEU A 264 4.37 9.10 17.39
CA LEU A 264 4.95 9.27 18.71
C LEU A 264 4.89 10.74 19.12
N VAL A 265 4.18 11.03 20.20
CA VAL A 265 4.15 12.37 20.80
C VAL A 265 5.27 12.44 21.84
N LEU A 266 6.24 13.30 21.58
CA LEU A 266 7.41 13.48 22.44
C LEU A 266 7.15 14.65 23.38
N GLU A 267 7.27 14.41 24.69
CA GLU A 267 7.23 15.46 25.73
C GLU A 267 8.63 16.05 25.99
N GLU A 268 9.65 15.25 25.76
CA GLU A 268 11.05 15.59 25.95
C GLU A 268 11.86 15.27 24.69
N PRO A 269 12.97 15.98 24.44
CA PRO A 269 13.84 15.67 23.32
C PRO A 269 14.52 14.30 23.54
N HIS A 270 14.45 13.46 22.51
CA HIS A 270 15.10 12.14 22.48
C HIS A 270 16.20 12.09 21.43
N THR A 271 16.97 13.17 21.26
CA THR A 271 17.89 13.39 20.13
C THR A 271 18.91 12.28 19.99
N GLU A 272 19.64 11.94 21.05
CA GLU A 272 20.65 10.88 21.02
C GLU A 272 20.06 9.51 20.68
N GLU A 273 18.87 9.22 21.21
CA GLU A 273 18.19 7.96 20.98
C GLU A 273 17.63 7.87 19.54
N LEU A 274 17.12 8.99 19.02
CA LEU A 274 16.67 9.10 17.62
C LEU A 274 17.82 8.94 16.64
N GLU A 275 18.98 9.53 16.91
CA GLU A 275 20.18 9.35 16.09
C GLU A 275 20.64 7.89 16.05
N MET A 276 20.66 7.20 17.17
CA MET A 276 20.99 5.77 17.23
C MET A 276 19.99 4.89 16.48
N LEU A 277 18.71 5.21 16.54
CA LEU A 277 17.64 4.41 15.95
C LEU A 277 17.40 4.71 14.47
N TYR A 278 17.95 5.80 13.98
CA TYR A 278 17.73 6.30 12.61
C TYR A 278 17.96 5.25 11.51
N GLY A 279 19.05 4.51 11.59
CA GLY A 279 19.37 3.45 10.62
C GLY A 279 18.51 2.18 10.75
N LEU A 280 17.74 2.06 11.86
CA LEU A 280 16.92 0.88 12.19
C LEU A 280 15.43 1.08 11.86
N ILE A 281 14.99 2.34 11.71
CA ILE A 281 13.59 2.66 11.45
C ILE A 281 13.36 2.69 9.93
N PRO A 282 12.48 1.82 9.39
CA PRO A 282 12.12 1.89 7.98
C PRO A 282 11.52 3.25 7.63
N PRO A 283 11.89 3.86 6.49
CA PRO A 283 11.30 5.12 6.04
C PRO A 283 9.78 5.05 5.97
N GLY A 284 9.10 6.12 6.38
CA GLY A 284 7.64 6.20 6.32
C GLY A 284 6.88 5.45 7.42
N LYS A 285 7.58 4.89 8.40
CA LYS A 285 6.95 4.13 9.49
C LYS A 285 6.64 4.95 10.73
N VAL A 286 7.39 6.01 10.98
CA VAL A 286 7.26 6.79 12.22
C VAL A 286 7.05 8.25 11.93
N THR A 287 6.05 8.83 12.58
CA THR A 287 5.79 10.27 12.67
C THR A 287 6.07 10.71 14.10
N LEU A 288 6.92 11.71 14.26
CA LEU A 288 7.21 12.34 15.53
C LEU A 288 6.37 13.61 15.66
N VAL A 289 5.66 13.75 16.76
CA VAL A 289 4.90 14.96 17.09
C VAL A 289 5.67 15.70 18.17
N VAL A 290 6.05 16.95 17.87
CA VAL A 290 6.82 17.80 18.77
C VAL A 290 6.04 19.09 19.04
N ARG A 291 6.11 19.58 20.28
CA ARG A 291 5.49 20.83 20.73
C ARG A 291 6.47 22.00 20.78
N GLU A 292 7.75 21.68 20.89
CA GLU A 292 8.85 22.65 20.93
C GLU A 292 9.95 22.19 19.97
N LEU A 293 10.48 23.12 19.19
CA LEU A 293 11.59 22.89 18.27
C LEU A 293 12.86 23.51 18.86
N HIS A 294 13.82 22.69 19.19
CA HIS A 294 15.15 23.15 19.60
C HIS A 294 16.10 23.16 18.40
N GLU A 295 16.90 24.22 18.26
CA GLU A 295 17.72 24.46 17.05
C GLU A 295 18.76 23.35 16.75
N HIS A 296 19.08 22.52 17.75
CA HIS A 296 20.12 21.46 17.65
C HIS A 296 19.56 20.06 17.41
N GLU A 297 18.23 19.91 17.31
CA GLU A 297 17.59 18.62 17.32
C GLU A 297 16.97 18.25 15.99
N ILE A 298 17.77 18.19 14.93
CA ILE A 298 17.27 17.71 13.65
C ILE A 298 17.87 16.34 13.38
N PRO A 299 17.21 15.29 13.83
CA PRO A 299 17.62 13.98 13.37
C PRO A 299 16.73 13.49 12.24
N ALA A 300 17.33 12.76 11.40
CA ALA A 300 16.75 11.60 10.75
C ALA A 300 15.83 11.82 9.56
N ARG A 301 16.47 11.77 8.41
CA ARG A 301 15.88 11.50 7.10
C ARG A 301 15.04 10.22 7.16
N GLY A 302 13.79 10.26 6.65
CA GLY A 302 12.90 9.09 6.61
C GLY A 302 11.87 9.02 7.74
N LEU A 303 11.95 9.91 8.73
CA LEU A 303 10.89 10.14 9.70
C LEU A 303 10.02 11.31 9.26
N GLY A 304 8.72 11.26 9.56
CA GLY A 304 7.83 12.41 9.45
C GLY A 304 7.81 13.22 10.74
N PHE A 305 7.67 14.52 10.62
CA PHE A 305 7.52 15.41 11.77
C PHE A 305 6.22 16.19 11.68
N VAL A 306 5.54 16.30 12.81
CA VAL A 306 4.41 17.19 13.01
C VAL A 306 4.79 18.16 14.09
N TYR A 307 4.84 19.45 13.75
CA TYR A 307 5.01 20.51 14.71
C TYR A 307 3.64 21.01 15.16
N GLN A 308 3.32 20.77 16.42
CA GLN A 308 2.07 21.23 17.02
C GLN A 308 2.18 22.70 17.38
N VAL A 309 1.57 23.56 16.56
CA VAL A 309 1.56 25.00 16.75
C VAL A 309 0.54 25.39 17.83
N ARG A 310 0.92 26.28 18.75
CA ARG A 310 -0.02 26.93 19.69
C ARG A 310 -0.89 27.94 18.94
N GLU A 311 -1.99 28.36 19.55
CA GLU A 311 -3.02 29.22 18.91
C GLU A 311 -2.48 30.54 18.34
N ASP A 312 -1.43 31.12 18.94
CA ASP A 312 -0.91 32.44 18.60
C ASP A 312 -0.09 32.53 17.31
N LEU A 313 0.16 31.42 16.64
CA LEU A 313 0.89 31.31 15.35
C LEU A 313 2.25 32.06 15.28
N ASP A 314 2.89 32.30 16.39
CA ASP A 314 4.30 32.69 16.37
C ASP A 314 5.13 31.48 15.95
N LEU A 315 5.34 31.39 14.64
CA LEU A 315 6.18 30.34 14.07
C LEU A 315 7.64 30.64 14.42
N PRO A 316 8.28 29.80 15.21
CA PRO A 316 9.67 30.04 15.59
C PRO A 316 10.58 30.00 14.36
N ARG A 317 11.66 30.77 14.37
CA ARG A 317 12.66 30.75 13.29
C ARG A 317 13.24 29.35 13.01
N SER A 318 13.21 28.48 14.00
CA SER A 318 13.54 27.05 13.87
C SER A 318 12.74 26.31 12.80
N VAL A 319 11.51 26.73 12.47
CA VAL A 319 10.72 26.17 11.35
C VAL A 319 11.45 26.37 10.02
N VAL A 320 12.12 27.52 9.82
CA VAL A 320 12.93 27.79 8.61
C VAL A 320 14.08 26.80 8.51
N ASN A 321 14.80 26.59 9.61
CA ASN A 321 15.92 25.65 9.65
C ASN A 321 15.44 24.22 9.40
N PHE A 322 14.33 23.82 9.98
CA PHE A 322 13.70 22.52 9.73
C PHE A 322 13.33 22.31 8.26
N ALA A 323 12.64 23.27 7.65
CA ALA A 323 12.26 23.21 6.24
C ALA A 323 13.48 23.04 5.34
N ASN A 324 14.56 23.76 5.64
CA ASN A 324 15.79 23.78 4.86
C ASN A 324 16.71 22.56 5.12
N SER A 325 16.33 21.61 5.98
CA SER A 325 17.16 20.46 6.37
C SER A 325 16.68 19.12 5.78
N ALA A 326 15.81 19.12 4.78
CA ALA A 326 15.24 17.94 4.15
C ALA A 326 14.46 17.02 5.13
N VAL A 327 13.91 17.59 6.18
CA VAL A 327 13.04 16.89 7.13
C VAL A 327 11.58 17.07 6.68
N PRO A 328 10.84 15.97 6.41
CA PRO A 328 9.42 16.07 6.09
C PRO A 328 8.64 16.53 7.32
N PHE A 329 8.03 17.71 7.29
CA PHE A 329 7.24 18.18 8.42
C PHE A 329 5.91 18.81 8.01
N ILE A 330 4.96 18.85 8.95
CA ILE A 330 3.65 19.46 8.85
C ILE A 330 3.48 20.41 10.05
N LEU A 331 3.09 21.64 9.78
CA LEU A 331 2.61 22.56 10.80
C LEU A 331 1.14 22.22 11.10
N ASN A 332 0.82 21.86 12.33
CA ASN A 332 -0.50 21.40 12.74
C ASN A 332 -1.08 22.31 13.83
N ARG A 333 -2.30 22.80 13.60
CA ARG A 333 -3.09 23.63 14.54
C ARG A 333 -4.34 22.91 15.06
N CYS A 334 -4.54 21.64 14.64
CA CYS A 334 -5.66 20.84 15.09
C CYS A 334 -5.36 20.14 16.42
N GLU A 335 -6.41 19.76 17.13
CA GLU A 335 -6.35 18.85 18.27
C GLU A 335 -5.96 17.42 17.84
N SER A 336 -6.28 17.03 16.58
CA SER A 336 -5.82 15.79 15.99
C SER A 336 -4.51 16.00 15.25
N VAL A 337 -3.69 14.96 15.18
CA VAL A 337 -2.42 14.95 14.46
C VAL A 337 -2.50 14.00 13.27
N PRO A 338 -1.90 14.36 12.12
CA PRO A 338 -1.83 13.49 10.97
C PRO A 338 -0.66 12.52 11.11
N SER A 339 -0.84 11.28 10.64
CA SER A 339 0.27 10.41 10.29
C SER A 339 0.92 10.85 8.97
N LEU A 340 2.01 10.20 8.55
CA LEU A 340 2.64 10.49 7.24
C LEU A 340 1.70 10.31 6.07
N THR A 341 0.76 9.37 6.17
CA THR A 341 -0.26 9.15 5.14
C THR A 341 -1.55 9.91 5.38
N LEU A 342 -1.53 10.89 6.28
CA LEU A 342 -2.65 11.76 6.64
C LEU A 342 -3.83 11.04 7.32
N ALA A 343 -3.61 9.88 7.94
CA ALA A 343 -4.57 9.33 8.87
C ALA A 343 -4.66 10.23 10.12
N GLU A 344 -5.88 10.52 10.55
CA GLU A 344 -6.18 11.43 11.64
C GLU A 344 -6.23 10.67 12.97
N VAL A 345 -5.39 11.04 13.89
CA VAL A 345 -5.43 10.50 15.26
C VAL A 345 -5.52 11.63 16.28
N PRO A 346 -6.35 11.51 17.33
CA PRO A 346 -6.32 12.49 18.41
C PRO A 346 -4.92 12.57 19.03
N LEU A 347 -4.57 13.73 19.58
CA LEU A 347 -3.31 13.89 20.29
C LEU A 347 -3.40 13.10 21.60
N PRO A 348 -2.61 12.03 21.79
CA PRO A 348 -2.68 11.23 23.01
C PRO A 348 -2.16 12.01 24.22
N GLU A 349 -2.84 11.82 25.34
CA GLU A 349 -2.36 12.30 26.64
C GLU A 349 -1.25 11.39 27.18
N PRO A 350 -0.44 11.85 28.13
CA PRO A 350 0.58 11.01 28.79
C PRO A 350 -0.01 9.68 29.30
N GLY A 351 0.62 8.56 28.96
CA GLY A 351 0.13 7.24 29.30
C GLY A 351 -1.01 6.70 28.43
N GLY A 352 -1.50 7.49 27.46
CA GLY A 352 -2.56 7.10 26.54
C GLY A 352 -2.04 6.68 25.17
N ALA A 353 -2.82 5.85 24.48
CA ALA A 353 -2.63 5.52 23.08
C ALA A 353 -3.95 5.47 22.32
N TYR A 354 -3.89 5.80 21.04
CA TYR A 354 -4.98 5.62 20.10
C TYR A 354 -4.61 4.63 19.01
N VAL A 355 -5.55 3.76 18.65
CA VAL A 355 -5.36 2.70 17.67
C VAL A 355 -6.36 2.86 16.54
N LEU A 356 -5.88 3.15 15.33
CA LEU A 356 -6.70 3.21 14.13
C LEU A 356 -6.64 1.86 13.39
N PRO A 357 -7.75 1.10 13.35
CA PRO A 357 -7.75 -0.22 12.76
C PRO A 357 -7.72 -0.20 11.22
N LEU A 358 -8.41 0.77 10.60
CA LEU A 358 -8.65 0.78 9.16
C LEU A 358 -8.74 2.20 8.59
N HIS A 359 -8.06 2.43 7.46
CA HIS A 359 -8.14 3.64 6.65
C HIS A 359 -8.32 3.25 5.18
N VAL A 360 -9.40 3.71 4.57
CA VAL A 360 -9.82 3.40 3.20
C VAL A 360 -9.91 4.71 2.42
N ALA A 361 -9.45 4.73 1.17
CA ALA A 361 -9.71 5.83 0.25
C ALA A 361 -10.84 5.46 -0.72
N LEU A 362 -11.72 6.41 -1.01
CA LEU A 362 -12.73 6.35 -2.06
C LEU A 362 -12.41 7.42 -3.12
N SER A 363 -12.24 7.00 -4.37
CA SER A 363 -12.03 7.91 -5.51
C SER A 363 -13.35 8.54 -5.96
N LEU A 364 -13.51 9.82 -5.72
CA LEU A 364 -14.69 10.56 -6.19
C LEU A 364 -14.77 10.65 -7.73
N PRO A 365 -13.66 10.85 -8.48
CA PRO A 365 -13.70 10.81 -9.93
C PRO A 365 -14.14 9.47 -10.51
N SER A 366 -13.65 8.35 -9.94
CA SER A 366 -14.03 7.00 -10.37
C SER A 366 -15.49 6.70 -10.04
N LEU A 367 -15.94 7.11 -8.84
CA LEU A 367 -17.35 7.02 -8.45
C LEU A 367 -18.23 7.82 -9.40
N TYR A 368 -17.84 9.05 -9.77
CA TYR A 368 -18.59 9.88 -10.70
C TYR A 368 -18.71 9.21 -12.08
N ALA A 369 -17.64 8.62 -12.59
CA ALA A 369 -17.67 7.90 -13.87
C ALA A 369 -18.64 6.70 -13.82
N GLU A 370 -18.68 5.97 -12.73
CA GLU A 370 -19.64 4.87 -12.55
C GLU A 370 -21.09 5.36 -12.39
N MET A 371 -21.30 6.45 -11.65
CA MET A 371 -22.62 7.07 -11.52
C MET A 371 -23.18 7.43 -12.92
N LYS A 372 -22.36 8.05 -13.75
CA LYS A 372 -22.76 8.43 -15.11
C LYS A 372 -23.06 7.22 -16.01
N SER A 373 -22.29 6.13 -15.88
CA SER A 373 -22.45 4.93 -16.73
C SER A 373 -23.59 4.02 -16.27
N LYS A 374 -23.88 3.94 -14.96
CA LYS A 374 -24.81 2.96 -14.36
C LYS A 374 -26.03 3.59 -13.67
N GLY A 375 -26.15 4.92 -13.66
CA GLY A 375 -27.23 5.62 -12.98
C GLY A 375 -27.20 5.49 -11.45
N LEU A 376 -26.04 5.25 -10.84
CA LEU A 376 -25.91 5.06 -9.40
C LEU A 376 -26.08 6.40 -8.65
N ASN A 377 -26.66 6.32 -7.45
CA ASN A 377 -26.67 7.45 -6.52
C ASN A 377 -25.35 7.49 -5.75
N GLY A 378 -24.53 8.53 -5.99
CA GLY A 378 -23.20 8.66 -5.39
C GLY A 378 -23.20 8.77 -3.87
N TYR A 379 -24.17 9.48 -3.29
CA TYR A 379 -24.27 9.59 -1.83
C TYR A 379 -24.60 8.22 -1.21
N HIS A 380 -25.53 7.49 -1.79
CA HIS A 380 -25.84 6.13 -1.35
C HIS A 380 -24.63 5.21 -1.45
N PHE A 381 -23.83 5.32 -2.51
CA PHE A 381 -22.61 4.51 -2.64
C PHE A 381 -21.55 4.87 -1.57
N ILE A 382 -21.37 6.16 -1.26
CA ILE A 382 -20.49 6.60 -0.17
C ILE A 382 -20.96 6.01 1.16
N THR A 383 -22.27 6.00 1.42
CA THR A 383 -22.87 5.40 2.62
C THR A 383 -22.58 3.90 2.70
N LEU A 384 -22.78 3.15 1.62
CA LEU A 384 -22.47 1.72 1.56
C LEU A 384 -20.99 1.43 1.84
N VAL A 385 -20.07 2.24 1.30
CA VAL A 385 -18.63 2.08 1.57
C VAL A 385 -18.32 2.42 3.02
N ALA A 386 -18.95 3.44 3.59
CA ALA A 386 -18.76 3.82 4.99
C ALA A 386 -19.27 2.72 5.95
N GLU A 387 -20.47 2.18 5.72
CA GLU A 387 -21.05 1.07 6.49
C GLU A 387 -20.18 -0.19 6.40
N GLU A 388 -19.68 -0.52 5.20
CA GLU A 388 -18.77 -1.66 5.03
C GLU A 388 -17.44 -1.42 5.73
N THR A 389 -16.92 -0.17 5.72
CA THR A 389 -15.69 0.20 6.42
C THR A 389 -15.83 0.01 7.92
N GLU A 390 -16.96 0.45 8.50
CA GLU A 390 -17.30 0.23 9.92
C GLU A 390 -17.45 -1.25 10.25
N ARG A 391 -18.22 -1.99 9.44
CA ARG A 391 -18.42 -3.43 9.63
C ARG A 391 -17.10 -4.21 9.61
N VAL A 392 -16.21 -3.86 8.68
CA VAL A 392 -14.89 -4.48 8.58
C VAL A 392 -14.05 -4.14 9.79
N ALA A 393 -13.97 -2.87 10.18
CA ALA A 393 -13.19 -2.44 11.34
C ALA A 393 -13.66 -3.12 12.63
N SER A 394 -14.97 -3.24 12.86
CA SER A 394 -15.53 -3.91 14.02
C SER A 394 -15.17 -5.41 14.09
N ASN A 395 -14.86 -6.04 12.96
CA ASN A 395 -14.41 -7.42 12.89
C ASN A 395 -12.87 -7.57 12.97
N LEU A 396 -12.13 -6.48 12.72
CA LEU A 396 -10.68 -6.47 12.86
C LEU A 396 -10.32 -6.42 14.34
N ARG A 397 -10.05 -7.57 14.91
CA ARG A 397 -9.51 -7.62 16.27
C ARG A 397 -8.05 -7.21 16.25
N VAL A 398 -7.67 -6.28 17.12
CA VAL A 398 -6.28 -5.78 17.27
C VAL A 398 -5.56 -6.37 18.48
N PRO A 399 -5.63 -7.72 18.75
CA PRO A 399 -5.06 -8.33 19.96
C PRO A 399 -3.53 -8.23 19.97
N ALA A 400 -2.88 -8.22 18.81
CA ALA A 400 -1.43 -8.08 18.71
C ALA A 400 -0.97 -6.69 19.18
N VAL A 401 -1.67 -5.63 18.74
CA VAL A 401 -1.39 -4.26 19.16
C VAL A 401 -1.69 -4.07 20.64
N LYS A 402 -2.83 -4.56 21.13
CA LYS A 402 -3.17 -4.48 22.58
C LYS A 402 -2.13 -5.18 23.45
N ARG A 403 -1.61 -6.34 23.01
CA ARG A 403 -0.50 -7.03 23.70
C ARG A 403 0.81 -6.24 23.63
N ALA A 404 1.13 -5.65 22.48
CA ALA A 404 2.35 -4.86 22.31
C ALA A 404 2.34 -3.58 23.16
N LEU A 405 1.17 -2.97 23.33
CA LEU A 405 0.96 -1.77 24.15
C LEU A 405 0.94 -2.05 25.66
N LYS A 406 0.70 -3.31 26.08
CA LYS A 406 0.62 -3.69 27.49
C LYS A 406 1.91 -3.34 28.24
N GLY A 407 1.79 -2.51 29.29
CA GLY A 407 2.92 -2.01 30.07
C GLY A 407 3.80 -0.97 29.37
N LEU A 408 3.33 -0.42 28.24
CA LEU A 408 3.84 0.80 27.63
C LEU A 408 2.90 1.99 27.90
N VAL A 409 1.59 1.72 27.93
CA VAL A 409 0.56 2.72 28.17
C VAL A 409 -0.44 2.21 29.22
N ASP A 410 -1.11 3.14 29.89
CA ASP A 410 -2.15 2.84 30.88
C ASP A 410 -3.48 2.53 30.21
N ASN A 411 -3.78 3.24 29.11
CA ASN A 411 -5.02 3.10 28.36
C ASN A 411 -4.76 3.14 26.85
N ALA A 412 -5.46 2.28 26.11
CA ALA A 412 -5.45 2.26 24.65
C ALA A 412 -6.89 2.30 24.11
N VAL A 413 -7.22 3.36 23.39
CA VAL A 413 -8.55 3.60 22.80
C VAL A 413 -8.51 3.23 21.33
N GLU A 414 -9.42 2.36 20.91
CA GLU A 414 -9.65 2.04 19.51
C GLU A 414 -10.50 3.13 18.86
N LEU A 415 -10.03 3.66 17.76
CA LEU A 415 -10.70 4.74 17.03
C LEU A 415 -11.69 4.19 16.02
N GLU A 416 -12.67 5.01 15.66
CA GLU A 416 -13.50 4.80 14.48
C GLU A 416 -12.61 4.69 13.22
N PRO A 417 -12.96 3.80 12.27
CA PRO A 417 -12.25 3.71 11.01
C PRO A 417 -12.38 4.99 10.21
N GLN A 418 -11.46 5.19 9.26
CA GLN A 418 -11.43 6.41 8.45
C GLN A 418 -11.70 6.12 6.99
N LEU A 419 -12.51 6.97 6.37
CA LEU A 419 -12.79 6.98 4.95
C LEU A 419 -12.32 8.30 4.34
N ALA A 420 -11.27 8.25 3.52
CA ALA A 420 -10.76 9.38 2.77
C ALA A 420 -11.52 9.51 1.44
N LEU A 421 -12.21 10.62 1.24
CA LEU A 421 -12.88 10.96 -0.02
C LEU A 421 -11.93 11.79 -0.87
N VAL A 422 -11.23 11.15 -1.81
CA VAL A 422 -10.13 11.77 -2.56
C VAL A 422 -10.56 12.27 -3.94
N GLY A 423 -9.94 13.38 -4.40
CA GLY A 423 -10.14 13.91 -5.74
C GLY A 423 -11.46 14.67 -5.92
N PHE A 424 -11.89 15.46 -4.93
CA PHE A 424 -13.14 16.24 -5.00
C PHE A 424 -13.16 17.17 -6.21
N GLU A 425 -12.18 18.05 -6.37
CA GLU A 425 -12.12 18.96 -7.52
C GLU A 425 -12.00 18.19 -8.84
N ALA A 426 -11.16 17.16 -8.88
CA ALA A 426 -11.01 16.32 -10.05
C ALA A 426 -12.35 15.72 -10.52
N SER A 427 -13.21 15.30 -9.57
CA SER A 427 -14.56 14.83 -9.90
C SER A 427 -15.46 15.92 -10.46
N MET A 428 -15.34 17.15 -9.97
CA MET A 428 -16.10 18.30 -10.47
C MET A 428 -15.65 18.70 -11.89
N LEU A 429 -14.35 18.64 -12.18
CA LEU A 429 -13.79 18.94 -13.51
C LEU A 429 -14.22 17.93 -14.58
N LEU A 430 -14.61 16.73 -14.22
CA LEU A 430 -15.23 15.77 -15.16
C LEU A 430 -16.61 16.23 -15.65
N HIS A 431 -17.27 17.08 -14.88
CA HIS A 431 -18.58 17.65 -15.22
C HIS A 431 -18.46 19.06 -15.82
N HIS A 432 -17.56 19.87 -15.32
CA HIS A 432 -17.37 21.27 -15.69
C HIS A 432 -15.98 21.46 -16.30
N ARG A 433 -15.88 22.05 -17.48
CA ARG A 433 -14.58 22.31 -18.13
C ARG A 433 -13.70 23.29 -17.35
N GLN A 434 -14.32 24.21 -16.62
CA GLN A 434 -13.66 25.17 -15.75
C GLN A 434 -14.53 25.47 -14.53
N LEU A 435 -13.90 25.59 -13.37
CA LEU A 435 -14.54 25.96 -12.11
C LEU A 435 -13.80 27.16 -11.51
N HIS A 436 -14.51 28.28 -11.40
CA HIS A 436 -14.01 29.44 -10.64
C HIS A 436 -13.94 29.10 -9.15
N THR A 437 -12.96 29.66 -8.46
CA THR A 437 -12.67 29.40 -7.06
C THR A 437 -13.90 29.58 -6.15
N HIS A 438 -14.68 30.63 -6.34
CA HIS A 438 -15.92 30.88 -5.58
C HIS A 438 -16.96 29.77 -5.74
N ARG A 439 -17.18 29.31 -6.98
CA ARG A 439 -18.13 28.22 -7.24
C ARG A 439 -17.67 26.89 -6.66
N LEU A 440 -16.37 26.61 -6.77
CA LEU A 440 -15.78 25.42 -6.17
C LEU A 440 -15.91 25.42 -4.64
N LEU A 441 -15.74 26.59 -4.00
CA LEU A 441 -15.92 26.79 -2.58
C LEU A 441 -17.36 26.49 -2.11
N GLU A 442 -18.36 26.99 -2.85
CA GLU A 442 -19.78 26.69 -2.55
C GLU A 442 -20.08 25.19 -2.66
N LEU A 443 -19.61 24.55 -3.75
CA LEU A 443 -19.79 23.12 -3.96
C LEU A 443 -19.11 22.31 -2.87
N ALA A 444 -17.89 22.69 -2.49
CA ALA A 444 -17.16 22.05 -1.41
C ALA A 444 -17.89 22.16 -0.06
N LYS A 445 -18.32 23.36 0.32
CA LYS A 445 -19.09 23.56 1.56
C LYS A 445 -20.33 22.66 1.60
N ARG A 446 -21.10 22.64 0.51
CA ARG A 446 -22.32 21.84 0.42
C ARG A 446 -22.00 20.34 0.49
N PHE A 447 -21.04 19.86 -0.30
CA PHE A 447 -20.66 18.44 -0.34
C PHE A 447 -20.19 17.95 1.03
N TRP A 448 -19.16 18.59 1.59
CA TRP A 448 -18.55 18.14 2.85
C TRP A 448 -19.53 18.25 4.03
N SER A 449 -20.31 19.32 4.12
CA SER A 449 -21.36 19.44 5.16
C SER A 449 -22.43 18.36 5.07
N THR A 450 -22.71 17.84 3.86
CA THR A 450 -23.66 16.77 3.67
C THR A 450 -23.07 15.41 4.03
N VAL A 451 -21.84 15.15 3.58
CA VAL A 451 -21.21 13.82 3.74
C VAL A 451 -20.80 13.54 5.19
N ILE A 452 -20.36 14.56 5.93
CA ILE A 452 -19.94 14.38 7.34
C ILE A 452 -21.11 13.95 8.24
N ARG A 453 -22.36 14.28 7.87
CA ARG A 453 -23.52 14.00 8.70
C ARG A 453 -24.02 12.58 8.50
N GLY A 454 -24.04 11.79 9.57
CA GLY A 454 -24.72 10.50 9.61
C GLY A 454 -23.96 9.31 9.03
N LEU A 455 -22.65 9.41 8.78
CA LEU A 455 -21.82 8.27 8.42
C LEU A 455 -21.15 7.67 9.68
N PRO A 456 -21.03 6.34 9.77
CA PRO A 456 -20.49 5.65 10.93
C PRO A 456 -18.95 5.60 10.94
N VAL A 457 -18.29 6.48 10.20
CA VAL A 457 -16.84 6.53 10.05
C VAL A 457 -16.34 7.98 10.07
N LYS A 458 -15.11 8.20 10.48
CA LYS A 458 -14.47 9.52 10.36
C LYS A 458 -14.13 9.80 8.90
N ILE A 459 -14.63 10.90 8.36
CA ILE A 459 -14.36 11.34 7.00
C ILE A 459 -13.10 12.20 6.97
N THR A 460 -12.23 11.92 5.99
CA THR A 460 -11.07 12.76 5.63
C THR A 460 -11.11 13.08 4.13
N ALA A 461 -10.31 14.06 3.69
CA ALA A 461 -10.30 14.50 2.30
C ALA A 461 -9.02 14.09 1.54
N ALA A 462 -8.09 13.45 2.23
CA ALA A 462 -6.77 13.11 1.70
C ALA A 462 -6.27 11.77 2.24
N LEU A 463 -5.46 11.10 1.44
CA LEU A 463 -4.64 9.95 1.82
C LEU A 463 -3.34 10.02 1.03
N ALA A 464 -2.23 10.33 1.71
CA ALA A 464 -0.92 10.53 1.10
C ALA A 464 -0.23 9.19 0.78
N ASP A 465 -0.78 8.47 -0.19
CA ASP A 465 -0.24 7.21 -0.69
C ASP A 465 -0.23 7.27 -2.23
N GLU A 466 0.89 6.89 -2.86
CA GLU A 466 1.04 6.92 -4.32
C GLU A 466 0.02 6.04 -5.03
N ARG A 467 -0.41 4.94 -4.40
CA ARG A 467 -1.40 4.01 -4.94
C ARG A 467 -2.79 4.61 -5.08
N VAL A 468 -3.06 5.69 -4.35
CA VAL A 468 -4.32 6.44 -4.50
C VAL A 468 -4.43 7.08 -5.88
N TYR A 469 -3.30 7.46 -6.50
CA TYR A 469 -3.29 7.98 -7.87
C TYR A 469 -3.70 6.93 -8.91
N LEU A 470 -3.52 5.64 -8.60
CA LEU A 470 -3.98 4.54 -9.47
C LEU A 470 -5.51 4.45 -9.55
N LEU A 471 -6.23 5.00 -8.57
CA LEU A 471 -7.69 5.01 -8.56
C LEU A 471 -8.27 6.01 -9.57
N SER A 472 -7.52 7.05 -9.92
CA SER A 472 -8.04 8.07 -10.82
C SER A 472 -6.93 8.72 -11.63
N ARG A 473 -7.14 8.81 -12.94
CA ARG A 473 -6.31 9.60 -13.86
C ARG A 473 -6.98 10.93 -14.24
N ALA A 474 -7.92 11.40 -13.40
CA ALA A 474 -8.64 12.63 -13.66
C ALA A 474 -7.73 13.86 -13.53
N PRO A 475 -7.87 14.88 -14.40
CA PRO A 475 -7.13 16.13 -14.28
C PRO A 475 -7.35 16.77 -12.90
N GLY A 476 -6.30 17.33 -12.30
CA GLY A 476 -6.39 17.99 -11.00
C GLY A 476 -6.54 17.04 -9.80
N PHE A 477 -6.31 15.73 -9.99
CA PHE A 477 -6.31 14.78 -8.88
C PHE A 477 -5.11 15.03 -7.96
N ASN A 478 -5.37 15.06 -6.65
CA ASN A 478 -4.37 15.25 -5.63
C ASN A 478 -4.68 14.38 -4.41
N ALA A 479 -3.68 13.69 -3.89
CA ALA A 479 -3.81 12.80 -2.73
C ALA A 479 -3.63 13.53 -1.38
N LEU A 480 -3.07 14.74 -1.37
CA LEU A 480 -2.83 15.54 -0.15
C LEU A 480 -3.99 16.49 0.16
N SER A 481 -4.78 16.83 -0.85
CA SER A 481 -5.80 17.86 -0.79
C SER A 481 -7.02 17.47 -1.62
N PRO A 482 -8.24 17.86 -1.23
CA PRO A 482 -9.41 17.74 -2.08
C PRO A 482 -9.35 18.62 -3.34
N PHE A 483 -8.41 19.57 -3.37
CA PHE A 483 -8.23 20.53 -4.44
C PHE A 483 -6.91 20.32 -5.20
N SER A 484 -6.90 20.72 -6.45
CA SER A 484 -5.65 20.82 -7.21
C SER A 484 -4.78 21.94 -6.64
N LEU A 485 -3.53 21.65 -6.33
CA LEU A 485 -2.53 22.63 -5.88
C LEU A 485 -1.85 23.36 -7.04
N SER A 486 -2.48 23.38 -8.22
CA SER A 486 -1.94 23.89 -9.47
C SER A 486 -1.48 25.35 -9.36
N SER A 487 -0.42 25.67 -10.12
CA SER A 487 0.14 27.02 -10.27
C SER A 487 -0.83 28.04 -10.92
N GLN A 488 -2.01 27.60 -11.37
CA GLN A 488 -3.03 28.50 -11.90
C GLN A 488 -3.80 29.25 -10.82
N ARG A 489 -3.62 28.90 -9.53
CA ARG A 489 -4.25 29.56 -8.40
C ARG A 489 -3.25 30.36 -7.57
N THR A 490 -3.73 31.41 -6.93
CA THR A 490 -2.97 32.13 -5.92
C THR A 490 -2.93 31.36 -4.60
N LEU A 491 -1.96 31.67 -3.75
CA LEU A 491 -1.88 31.07 -2.41
C LEU A 491 -3.12 31.39 -1.57
N ASP A 492 -3.66 32.61 -1.68
CA ASP A 492 -4.85 33.05 -0.96
C ASP A 492 -6.09 32.22 -1.36
N GLU A 493 -6.25 31.95 -2.67
CA GLU A 493 -7.34 31.11 -3.16
C GLU A 493 -7.23 29.67 -2.66
N LEU A 494 -6.03 29.08 -2.72
CA LEU A 494 -5.78 27.73 -2.22
C LEU A 494 -6.00 27.66 -0.71
N ALA A 495 -5.52 28.64 0.03
CA ALA A 495 -5.68 28.70 1.48
C ALA A 495 -7.17 28.84 1.88
N MET A 496 -7.95 29.64 1.15
CA MET A 496 -9.39 29.79 1.39
C MET A 496 -10.15 28.48 1.15
N LEU A 497 -9.84 27.77 0.05
CA LEU A 497 -10.43 26.47 -0.27
C LEU A 497 -10.09 25.42 0.79
N GLU A 498 -8.79 25.25 1.07
CA GLU A 498 -8.29 24.31 2.06
C GLU A 498 -8.79 24.61 3.47
N GLY A 499 -8.70 25.86 3.91
CA GLY A 499 -9.16 26.28 5.22
C GLY A 499 -10.63 25.95 5.45
N THR A 500 -11.47 26.15 4.42
CA THR A 500 -12.90 25.79 4.51
C THR A 500 -13.10 24.29 4.75
N VAL A 501 -12.42 23.43 4.01
CA VAL A 501 -12.59 21.97 4.17
C VAL A 501 -11.93 21.48 5.44
N GLN A 502 -10.74 21.97 5.77
CA GLN A 502 -10.04 21.61 6.99
C GLN A 502 -10.82 21.99 8.26
N GLN A 503 -11.51 23.13 8.25
CA GLN A 503 -12.40 23.52 9.35
C GLN A 503 -13.59 22.57 9.49
N LEU A 504 -14.24 22.20 8.39
CA LEU A 504 -15.36 21.26 8.40
C LEU A 504 -14.95 19.87 8.88
N LEU A 505 -13.79 19.38 8.44
CA LEU A 505 -13.26 18.06 8.78
C LEU A 505 -12.45 18.03 10.08
N ARG A 506 -12.16 19.18 10.66
CA ARG A 506 -11.22 19.36 11.78
C ARG A 506 -9.84 18.77 11.45
N GLY A 507 -9.33 19.09 10.25
CA GLY A 507 -8.12 18.55 9.64
C GLY A 507 -8.40 17.83 8.31
N GLY A 508 -7.96 16.61 8.16
CA GLY A 508 -8.33 15.71 7.05
C GLY A 508 -7.65 15.96 5.71
N SER A 509 -6.87 17.03 5.57
CA SER A 509 -6.04 17.36 4.41
C SER A 509 -4.87 18.26 4.81
N VAL A 510 -3.97 18.56 3.87
CA VAL A 510 -2.79 19.42 4.08
C VAL A 510 -2.63 20.38 2.91
N LEU A 511 -2.48 21.67 3.19
CA LEU A 511 -2.04 22.66 2.20
C LEU A 511 -0.53 22.46 1.96
N ALA A 512 -0.17 21.80 0.86
CA ALA A 512 1.22 21.57 0.47
C ALA A 512 1.71 22.74 -0.40
N ILE A 513 2.73 23.45 0.06
CA ILE A 513 3.31 24.63 -0.62
C ILE A 513 4.70 24.24 -1.13
N LYS A 514 4.90 24.28 -2.44
CA LYS A 514 6.22 24.10 -3.05
C LYS A 514 7.02 25.38 -2.92
N VAL A 515 8.28 25.28 -2.50
CA VAL A 515 9.17 26.43 -2.33
C VAL A 515 10.39 26.25 -3.24
N LYS A 516 10.67 27.28 -4.05
CA LYS A 516 11.88 27.31 -4.89
C LYS A 516 13.05 27.89 -4.11
N GLY A 517 14.07 27.05 -3.88
CA GLY A 517 15.21 27.44 -3.08
C GLY A 517 14.92 27.38 -1.58
N TYR A 518 15.56 28.24 -0.81
CA TYR A 518 15.44 28.25 0.65
C TYR A 518 14.10 28.85 1.11
N LEU A 519 13.49 28.23 2.11
CA LEU A 519 12.44 28.91 2.88
C LEU A 519 13.11 30.02 3.69
N THR A 520 12.62 31.23 3.56
CA THR A 520 13.12 32.39 4.29
C THR A 520 12.12 32.88 5.32
N SER A 521 12.56 33.59 6.35
CA SER A 521 11.65 34.14 7.38
C SER A 521 10.57 35.07 6.77
N PRO A 522 10.87 35.98 5.83
CA PRO A 522 9.80 36.80 5.22
C PRO A 522 8.77 35.97 4.44
N LEU A 523 9.19 34.89 3.76
CA LEU A 523 8.28 34.01 3.06
C LEU A 523 7.40 33.23 4.06
N LEU A 524 8.01 32.74 5.15
CA LEU A 524 7.28 32.08 6.22
C LEU A 524 6.22 33.01 6.85
N ASP A 525 6.59 34.26 7.15
CA ASP A 525 5.69 35.27 7.72
C ASP A 525 4.51 35.58 6.79
N ARG A 526 4.79 35.68 5.48
CA ARG A 526 3.75 35.86 4.45
C ARG A 526 2.77 34.69 4.45
N VAL A 527 3.27 33.46 4.44
CA VAL A 527 2.43 32.26 4.48
C VAL A 527 1.63 32.20 5.79
N ALA A 528 2.27 32.47 6.93
CA ALA A 528 1.63 32.49 8.24
C ALA A 528 0.45 33.49 8.30
N ASN A 529 0.61 34.67 7.71
CA ASN A 529 -0.46 35.68 7.65
C ASN A 529 -1.66 35.20 6.82
N ILE A 530 -1.43 34.59 5.65
CA ILE A 530 -2.48 34.03 4.78
C ILE A 530 -3.19 32.88 5.50
N VAL A 531 -2.44 31.95 6.08
CA VAL A 531 -2.96 30.79 6.82
C VAL A 531 -3.80 31.24 8.03
N ARG A 532 -3.37 32.29 8.74
CA ARG A 532 -4.12 32.85 9.87
C ARG A 532 -5.47 33.42 9.44
N GLY A 533 -5.53 34.13 8.30
CA GLY A 533 -6.74 34.71 7.76
C GLY A 533 -7.71 33.74 7.08
N SER A 534 -7.21 32.61 6.57
CA SER A 534 -8.00 31.66 5.77
C SER A 534 -8.59 30.49 6.55
N GLY A 535 -8.23 30.32 7.83
CA GLY A 535 -8.68 29.17 8.64
C GLY A 535 -7.99 27.85 8.31
N VAL A 536 -6.89 27.85 7.58
CA VAL A 536 -6.07 26.65 7.33
C VAL A 536 -5.51 26.12 8.64
N LEU A 537 -5.69 24.84 8.88
CA LEU A 537 -5.23 24.14 10.08
C LEU A 537 -3.90 23.42 9.88
N ARG A 538 -3.58 23.05 8.64
CA ARG A 538 -2.37 22.29 8.31
C ARG A 538 -1.67 22.78 7.07
N VAL A 539 -0.37 23.01 7.21
CA VAL A 539 0.52 23.45 6.12
C VAL A 539 1.78 22.59 6.09
N SER A 540 2.25 22.28 4.90
CA SER A 540 3.52 21.62 4.67
C SER A 540 4.31 22.34 3.61
N PHE A 541 5.61 22.53 3.84
CA PHE A 541 6.53 23.12 2.87
C PHE A 541 7.28 21.99 2.13
N HIS A 542 7.25 22.05 0.81
CA HIS A 542 7.87 21.07 -0.07
C HIS A 542 9.02 21.72 -0.83
N LEU A 543 10.22 21.58 -0.31
CA LEU A 543 11.47 22.02 -0.94
C LEU A 543 12.03 20.88 -1.79
N GLU A 544 12.99 21.23 -2.64
CA GLU A 544 13.79 20.26 -3.39
C GLU A 544 15.21 20.25 -2.81
N PHE A 545 15.86 19.08 -2.84
CA PHE A 545 17.20 18.92 -2.30
C PHE A 545 18.09 18.16 -3.26
N THR A 546 19.39 18.41 -3.14
CA THR A 546 20.45 17.62 -3.77
C THR A 546 21.28 16.95 -2.68
N ARG A 547 21.39 15.62 -2.74
CA ARG A 547 22.21 14.80 -1.84
C ARG A 547 23.43 14.28 -2.57
N CYS A 548 24.61 14.46 -2.01
CA CYS A 548 25.84 13.86 -2.50
C CYS A 548 25.98 12.40 -2.04
N SER A 549 26.25 11.49 -2.97
CA SER A 549 26.51 10.08 -2.63
C SER A 549 27.90 9.90 -2.00
N LEU A 550 28.85 10.76 -2.31
CA LEU A 550 30.24 10.66 -1.86
C LEU A 550 30.44 11.20 -0.44
N CYS A 551 30.04 12.45 -0.16
CA CYS A 551 30.27 13.09 1.14
C CYS A 551 28.99 13.20 2.01
N SER A 552 27.87 12.68 1.54
CA SER A 552 26.55 12.74 2.20
C SER A 552 26.02 14.15 2.46
N ALA A 553 26.66 15.19 1.98
CA ALA A 553 26.20 16.57 2.10
C ALA A 553 24.83 16.74 1.42
N MET A 554 24.01 17.61 2.00
CA MET A 554 22.69 17.97 1.50
C MET A 554 22.64 19.47 1.23
N SER A 555 22.12 19.85 0.08
CA SER A 555 21.89 21.25 -0.28
C SER A 555 20.49 21.47 -0.79
N VAL A 556 19.93 22.65 -0.51
CA VAL A 556 18.61 23.05 -1.02
C VAL A 556 18.69 23.34 -2.51
N GLY A 557 17.70 22.91 -3.25
CA GLY A 557 17.59 23.09 -4.70
C GLY A 557 18.14 21.92 -5.50
N ARG A 558 17.93 21.98 -6.81
CA ARG A 558 18.45 20.99 -7.78
C ARG A 558 19.82 21.44 -8.28
N SER A 559 20.82 20.61 -8.09
CA SER A 559 22.18 20.82 -8.60
C SER A 559 22.71 19.54 -9.25
N SER A 560 23.53 19.69 -10.30
CA SER A 560 24.23 18.58 -10.94
C SER A 560 25.56 18.25 -10.26
N ILE A 561 26.01 19.08 -9.32
CA ILE A 561 27.25 18.90 -8.57
C ILE A 561 27.03 19.17 -7.08
N CYS A 562 27.81 18.49 -6.25
CA CYS A 562 27.80 18.71 -4.81
C CYS A 562 28.44 20.07 -4.47
N SER A 563 27.75 20.88 -3.65
CA SER A 563 28.26 22.17 -3.19
C SER A 563 29.46 22.07 -2.23
N THR A 564 29.69 20.89 -1.64
CA THR A 564 30.74 20.68 -0.63
C THR A 564 32.00 20.05 -1.21
N CYS A 565 31.85 18.94 -1.97
CA CYS A 565 33.01 18.19 -2.49
C CYS A 565 33.13 18.23 -4.03
N LEU A 566 32.29 19.01 -4.71
CA LEU A 566 32.23 19.21 -6.16
C LEU A 566 32.03 17.92 -6.99
N SER A 567 31.65 16.82 -6.35
CA SER A 567 31.31 15.55 -7.03
C SER A 567 30.06 15.69 -7.87
N SER A 568 30.01 15.04 -9.03
CA SER A 568 28.83 14.90 -9.87
C SER A 568 27.92 13.73 -9.42
N GLU A 569 28.38 12.92 -8.46
CA GLU A 569 27.57 11.82 -7.90
C GLU A 569 26.53 12.36 -6.91
N VAL A 570 25.48 12.95 -7.44
CA VAL A 570 24.42 13.56 -6.67
C VAL A 570 23.08 12.95 -7.00
N THR A 571 22.22 12.83 -5.99
CA THR A 571 20.82 12.40 -6.13
C THR A 571 19.91 13.57 -5.78
N GLN A 572 18.98 13.89 -6.67
CA GLN A 572 17.97 14.89 -6.39
C GLN A 572 16.85 14.26 -5.58
N LEU A 573 16.27 15.02 -4.66
CA LEU A 573 15.19 14.60 -3.80
C LEU A 573 14.04 15.60 -3.89
N ILE A 574 12.83 15.07 -4.07
CA ILE A 574 11.57 15.81 -4.05
C ILE A 574 10.64 15.23 -2.99
N ARG A 575 9.65 15.99 -2.55
CA ARG A 575 8.62 15.55 -1.62
C ARG A 575 7.23 15.62 -2.27
N PRO A 576 6.85 14.64 -3.10
CA PRO A 576 5.53 14.66 -3.72
C PRO A 576 4.41 14.36 -2.72
N LEU A 577 4.68 13.48 -1.75
CA LEU A 577 3.73 13.07 -0.70
C LEU A 577 4.33 13.28 0.70
N GLY A 578 4.40 12.21 1.50
CA GLY A 578 4.86 12.28 2.89
C GLY A 578 6.37 12.42 3.07
N LEU A 579 7.19 11.81 2.19
CA LEU A 579 8.64 11.70 2.33
C LEU A 579 9.40 12.32 1.16
N TYR A 580 10.71 12.58 1.37
CA TYR A 580 11.65 12.92 0.32
C TYR A 580 12.14 11.67 -0.41
N VAL A 581 11.94 11.66 -1.73
CA VAL A 581 12.29 10.54 -2.61
C VAL A 581 12.95 11.03 -3.89
N PRO A 582 13.78 10.20 -4.56
CA PRO A 582 14.30 10.54 -5.88
C PRO A 582 13.16 10.63 -6.92
N PRO A 583 13.15 11.65 -7.82
CA PRO A 583 12.10 11.80 -8.82
C PRO A 583 11.86 10.57 -9.70
N GLN A 584 12.93 9.84 -10.03
CA GLN A 584 12.87 8.63 -10.85
C GLN A 584 12.15 7.44 -10.17
N THR A 585 11.94 7.48 -8.86
CA THR A 585 11.20 6.45 -8.12
C THR A 585 9.71 6.77 -7.97
N VAL A 586 9.29 7.94 -8.45
CA VAL A 586 7.91 8.43 -8.32
C VAL A 586 7.10 8.06 -9.55
N PRO A 587 5.87 7.54 -9.40
CA PRO A 587 4.98 7.29 -10.53
C PRO A 587 4.77 8.56 -11.37
N PRO A 588 4.68 8.45 -12.71
CA PRO A 588 4.57 9.61 -13.61
C PRO A 588 3.41 10.55 -13.27
N GLU A 589 2.27 10.01 -12.85
CA GLU A 589 1.07 10.79 -12.49
C GLU A 589 1.31 11.64 -11.23
N VAL A 590 1.99 11.07 -10.24
CA VAL A 590 2.35 11.76 -8.98
C VAL A 590 3.40 12.83 -9.27
N LEU A 591 4.37 12.53 -10.12
CA LEU A 591 5.40 13.49 -10.51
C LEU A 591 4.80 14.66 -11.28
N ALA A 592 3.92 14.39 -12.24
CA ALA A 592 3.25 15.43 -13.03
C ALA A 592 2.40 16.36 -12.15
N GLU A 593 1.68 15.81 -11.17
CA GLU A 593 0.95 16.62 -10.18
C GLU A 593 1.92 17.47 -9.37
N TYR A 594 2.99 16.89 -8.82
CA TYR A 594 3.99 17.60 -8.03
C TYR A 594 4.63 18.77 -8.81
N GLU A 595 5.00 18.56 -10.07
CA GLU A 595 5.61 19.61 -10.90
C GLU A 595 4.63 20.74 -11.24
N SER A 596 3.33 20.45 -11.28
CA SER A 596 2.29 21.45 -11.54
C SER A 596 1.91 22.32 -10.35
N ARG A 597 2.40 22.02 -9.14
CA ARG A 597 2.03 22.74 -7.91
C ARG A 597 2.44 24.20 -7.92
N LEU A 598 1.64 25.02 -7.23
CA LEU A 598 2.00 26.39 -6.90
C LEU A 598 3.38 26.43 -6.23
N THR A 599 4.29 27.19 -6.82
CA THR A 599 5.67 27.34 -6.33
C THR A 599 5.89 28.78 -5.86
N LEU A 600 6.28 28.96 -4.61
CA LEU A 600 6.67 30.24 -4.05
C LEU A 600 8.19 30.41 -4.11
N SER A 601 8.63 31.66 -4.27
CA SER A 601 10.06 32.05 -4.32
C SER A 601 10.31 33.21 -3.36
#